data_eb13a3bfeed27dfbff34dd32b2d67a89
#
_entry.id   eb13a3bfeed27dfbff34dd32b2d67a89
#
_cell.length_a   1.000
_cell.length_b   1.000
_cell.length_c   1.000
_cell.angle_alpha   90.00
_cell.angle_beta   90.00
_cell.angle_gamma   90.00
#
_symmetry.space_group_name_H-M   'P 1'
#
loop_
_entity.id
_entity.type
_entity.pdbx_description
1 polymer ?
#
loop_
_entity_poly.entity_id
_entity_poly.type
_entity_poly.pdbx_seq_one_letter_code
_entity_poly.pdbx_strand_id
1 'polypeptide(L)'
;LPLLARRDGRVVNVSSDAAVGAYPGWGGYGASKAALDHLTAVLAAEHPDLRIYAVDPGDMATDMQREAFPGEDVSDRAAPEDVVPALMRLVAGDLPSGRYRAADLAPAPA
;
A
#
# COMPACT_ATOMS: atom_id res chain seq x y z
N LEU A 1 14.76 -3.65 -12.72
CA LEU A 1 14.49 -4.90 -11.98
C LEU A 1 15.69 -5.85 -11.86
N PRO A 2 16.59 -5.98 -12.87
CA PRO A 2 17.75 -6.85 -12.69
C PRO A 2 18.64 -6.49 -11.50
N LEU A 3 18.78 -5.21 -11.20
CA LEU A 3 19.54 -4.77 -10.01
C LEU A 3 18.87 -5.16 -8.71
N LEU A 4 17.53 -5.10 -8.66
CA LEU A 4 16.77 -5.53 -7.49
C LEU A 4 16.91 -7.03 -7.26
N ALA A 5 16.82 -7.82 -8.33
CA ALA A 5 16.96 -9.27 -8.23
C ALA A 5 18.33 -9.66 -7.68
N ARG A 6 19.38 -8.96 -8.08
CA ARG A 6 20.74 -9.22 -7.60
C ARG A 6 20.94 -8.89 -6.12
N ARG A 7 20.08 -8.05 -5.54
CA ARG A 7 20.21 -7.55 -4.19
C ARG A 7 19.07 -7.97 -3.27
N ASP A 8 18.30 -8.96 -3.68
CA ASP A 8 17.10 -9.38 -2.96
C ASP A 8 16.19 -8.18 -2.67
N GLY A 9 16.03 -7.32 -3.67
CA GLY A 9 15.26 -6.09 -3.56
C GLY A 9 13.78 -6.32 -3.50
N ARG A 10 13.07 -5.31 -3.03
CA ARG A 10 11.63 -5.34 -2.90
C ARG A 10 11.01 -4.13 -3.56
N VAL A 11 9.80 -4.29 -4.08
CA VAL A 11 9.01 -3.20 -4.64
C VAL A 11 7.75 -3.08 -3.80
N VAL A 12 7.49 -1.89 -3.29
CA VAL A 12 6.28 -1.61 -2.50
C VAL A 12 5.54 -0.47 -3.18
N ASN A 13 4.38 -0.77 -3.75
CA ASN A 13 3.51 0.23 -4.36
C ASN A 13 2.41 0.58 -3.37
N VAL A 14 2.19 1.88 -3.15
CA VAL A 14 1.16 2.34 -2.21
C VAL A 14 -0.19 2.35 -2.92
N SER A 15 -1.09 1.52 -2.45
CA SER A 15 -2.44 1.38 -2.96
C SER A 15 -3.44 2.14 -2.08
N SER A 16 -4.72 1.82 -2.22
CA SER A 16 -5.81 2.43 -1.47
C SER A 16 -7.00 1.47 -1.47
N ASP A 17 -7.88 1.62 -0.50
CA ASP A 17 -9.16 0.91 -0.52
C ASP A 17 -10.04 1.35 -1.70
N ALA A 18 -9.81 2.55 -2.25
CA ALA A 18 -10.49 3.02 -3.46
C ALA A 18 -10.19 2.15 -4.69
N ALA A 19 -9.11 1.37 -4.67
CA ALA A 19 -8.79 0.43 -5.74
C ALA A 19 -9.80 -0.71 -5.82
N VAL A 20 -10.42 -1.07 -4.71
CA VAL A 20 -11.35 -2.21 -4.62
C VAL A 20 -12.76 -1.80 -4.22
N GLY A 21 -12.95 -0.61 -3.66
CA GLY A 21 -14.25 -0.09 -3.26
C GLY A 21 -14.82 0.89 -4.28
N ALA A 22 -16.14 0.84 -4.46
CA ALA A 22 -16.83 1.75 -5.39
C ALA A 22 -17.34 2.98 -4.63
N TYR A 23 -16.53 4.01 -4.55
CA TYR A 23 -16.87 5.23 -3.82
C TYR A 23 -17.33 6.32 -4.80
N PRO A 24 -18.55 6.85 -4.64
CA PRO A 24 -19.02 7.95 -5.50
C PRO A 24 -18.06 9.14 -5.47
N GLY A 25 -17.76 9.68 -6.63
CA GLY A 25 -16.86 10.83 -6.76
C GLY A 25 -15.37 10.48 -6.84
N TRP A 26 -15.01 9.21 -6.61
CA TRP A 26 -13.62 8.77 -6.56
C TRP A 26 -13.23 7.90 -7.77
N GLY A 27 -14.00 7.98 -8.88
CA GLY A 27 -13.77 7.11 -10.03
C GLY A 27 -12.38 7.22 -10.63
N GLY A 28 -11.87 8.44 -10.83
CA GLY A 28 -10.54 8.66 -11.40
C GLY A 28 -9.43 8.15 -10.50
N TYR A 29 -9.49 8.48 -9.23
CA TYR A 29 -8.50 8.04 -8.25
C TYR A 29 -8.56 6.52 -8.07
N GLY A 30 -9.77 5.98 -7.90
CA GLY A 30 -9.96 4.54 -7.73
C GLY A 30 -9.46 3.75 -8.93
N ALA A 31 -9.75 4.22 -10.15
CA ALA A 31 -9.25 3.58 -11.37
C ALA A 31 -7.73 3.59 -11.45
N SER A 32 -7.08 4.70 -11.06
CA SER A 32 -5.62 4.79 -11.03
C SER A 32 -5.01 3.79 -10.06
N LYS A 33 -5.60 3.67 -8.87
CA LYS A 33 -5.09 2.73 -7.85
C LYS A 33 -5.38 1.28 -8.23
N ALA A 34 -6.53 1.00 -8.86
CA ALA A 34 -6.83 -0.33 -9.37
C ALA A 34 -5.85 -0.75 -10.47
N ALA A 35 -5.48 0.19 -11.36
CA ALA A 35 -4.48 -0.07 -12.37
C ALA A 35 -3.11 -0.39 -11.75
N LEU A 36 -2.72 0.35 -10.70
CA LEU A 36 -1.48 0.10 -9.99
C LEU A 36 -1.47 -1.29 -9.32
N ASP A 37 -2.58 -1.68 -8.71
CA ASP A 37 -2.73 -3.00 -8.11
C ASP A 37 -2.60 -4.10 -9.15
N HIS A 38 -3.22 -3.91 -10.31
CA HIS A 38 -3.15 -4.90 -11.39
C HIS A 38 -1.72 -5.01 -11.93
N LEU A 39 -1.05 -3.88 -12.16
CA LEU A 39 0.35 -3.87 -12.61
C LEU A 39 1.25 -4.56 -11.59
N THR A 40 1.01 -4.33 -10.31
CA THR A 40 1.76 -5.00 -9.24
C THR A 40 1.62 -6.51 -9.33
N ALA A 41 0.41 -7.00 -9.55
CA ALA A 41 0.15 -8.44 -9.70
C ALA A 41 0.83 -9.02 -10.93
N VAL A 42 0.80 -8.29 -12.05
CA VAL A 42 1.45 -8.72 -13.30
C VAL A 42 2.97 -8.79 -13.13
N LEU A 43 3.56 -7.74 -12.53
CA LEU A 43 5.00 -7.73 -12.28
C LEU A 43 5.43 -8.85 -11.34
N ALA A 44 4.65 -9.14 -10.32
CA ALA A 44 4.95 -10.25 -9.41
C ALA A 44 4.92 -11.60 -10.14
N ALA A 45 3.98 -11.77 -11.05
CA ALA A 45 3.90 -12.99 -11.87
C ALA A 45 5.07 -13.12 -12.85
N GLU A 46 5.53 -11.99 -13.41
CA GLU A 46 6.64 -11.96 -14.35
C GLU A 46 8.01 -12.08 -13.67
N HIS A 47 8.10 -11.73 -12.40
CA HIS A 47 9.35 -11.70 -11.63
C HIS A 47 9.21 -12.49 -10.32
N PRO A 48 9.09 -13.83 -10.40
CA PRO A 48 8.90 -14.65 -9.19
C PRO A 48 10.11 -14.64 -8.26
N ASP A 49 11.25 -14.17 -8.73
CA ASP A 49 12.48 -14.00 -7.95
C ASP A 49 12.48 -12.71 -7.11
N LEU A 50 11.49 -11.84 -7.30
CA LEU A 50 11.35 -10.60 -6.55
C LEU A 50 10.16 -10.66 -5.60
N ARG A 51 10.19 -9.80 -4.58
CA ARG A 51 9.03 -9.53 -3.71
C ARG A 51 8.43 -8.21 -4.14
N ILE A 52 7.21 -8.26 -4.66
CA ILE A 52 6.52 -7.09 -5.18
C ILE A 52 5.17 -6.99 -4.51
N TYR A 53 4.93 -5.87 -3.83
CA TYR A 53 3.76 -5.67 -2.98
C TYR A 53 2.96 -4.45 -3.39
N ALA A 54 1.64 -4.54 -3.24
CA ALA A 54 0.76 -3.39 -3.17
C ALA A 54 0.26 -3.29 -1.73
N VAL A 55 0.41 -2.14 -1.10
CA VAL A 55 -0.02 -1.95 0.29
C VAL A 55 -1.06 -0.84 0.37
N ASP A 56 -2.17 -1.14 1.03
CA ASP A 56 -3.17 -0.16 1.41
C ASP A 56 -2.84 0.30 2.84
N PRO A 57 -2.35 1.53 3.01
CA PRO A 57 -1.96 2.02 4.34
C PRO A 57 -3.15 2.38 5.22
N GLY A 58 -4.36 2.40 4.66
CA GLY A 58 -5.54 2.91 5.34
C GLY A 58 -5.58 4.43 5.32
N ASP A 59 -6.59 5.00 5.97
CA ASP A 59 -6.70 6.45 6.09
C ASP A 59 -5.67 6.97 7.08
N MET A 60 -4.97 8.03 6.70
CA MET A 60 -3.94 8.66 7.52
C MET A 60 -4.24 10.15 7.69
N ALA A 61 -3.81 10.71 8.83
CA ALA A 61 -3.94 12.14 9.10
C ALA A 61 -2.87 12.92 8.31
N THR A 62 -3.12 13.13 7.02
CA THR A 62 -2.21 13.81 6.10
C THR A 62 -2.90 15.01 5.46
N ASP A 63 -2.14 15.89 4.83
CA ASP A 63 -2.70 17.03 4.10
C ASP A 63 -3.59 16.55 2.95
N MET A 64 -3.23 15.48 2.28
CA MET A 64 -4.05 14.88 1.23
C MET A 64 -5.42 14.45 1.77
N GLN A 65 -5.45 13.84 2.96
CA GLN A 65 -6.69 13.42 3.58
C GLN A 65 -7.55 14.62 3.99
N ARG A 66 -6.92 15.70 4.49
CA ARG A 66 -7.64 16.93 4.83
C ARG A 66 -8.24 17.60 3.61
N GLU A 67 -7.54 17.58 2.47
CA GLU A 67 -8.03 18.13 1.21
C GLU A 67 -9.19 17.30 0.65
N ALA A 68 -9.12 15.97 0.78
CA ALA A 68 -10.16 15.07 0.29
C ALA A 68 -11.46 15.19 1.09
N PHE A 69 -11.37 15.54 2.38
CA PHE A 69 -12.51 15.67 3.27
C PHE A 69 -12.51 17.04 3.95
N PRO A 70 -12.74 18.11 3.17
CA PRO A 70 -12.74 19.47 3.75
C PRO A 70 -13.85 19.62 4.79
N GLY A 71 -13.50 20.22 5.92
CA GLY A 71 -14.43 20.41 7.04
C GLY A 71 -14.53 19.24 8.00
N GLU A 72 -13.92 18.11 7.67
CA GLU A 72 -13.86 16.97 8.58
C GLU A 72 -12.59 17.01 9.42
N ASP A 73 -12.69 16.51 10.66
CA ASP A 73 -11.53 16.30 11.50
C ASP A 73 -10.92 14.94 11.12
N VAL A 74 -9.69 14.97 10.61
CA VAL A 74 -8.96 13.75 10.22
C VAL A 74 -7.96 13.31 11.29
N SER A 75 -7.97 13.96 12.48
CA SER A 75 -7.03 13.60 13.55
C SER A 75 -7.29 12.23 14.16
N ASP A 76 -8.49 11.67 13.95
CA ASP A 76 -8.84 10.32 14.40
C ASP A 76 -8.23 9.24 13.48
N ARG A 77 -7.73 9.62 12.31
CA ARG A 77 -7.06 8.68 11.41
C ARG A 77 -5.63 8.45 11.88
N ALA A 78 -5.08 7.29 11.53
CA ALA A 78 -3.72 6.94 11.91
C ALA A 78 -2.72 7.98 11.39
N ALA A 79 -1.77 8.37 12.22
CA ALA A 79 -0.65 9.18 11.75
C ALA A 79 0.22 8.35 10.81
N PRO A 80 0.92 8.98 9.84
CA PRO A 80 1.82 8.23 8.95
C PRO A 80 2.83 7.38 9.69
N GLU A 81 3.33 7.84 10.82
CA GLU A 81 4.30 7.12 11.66
C GLU A 81 3.74 5.81 12.22
N ASP A 82 2.43 5.72 12.40
CA ASP A 82 1.77 4.53 12.94
C ASP A 82 1.71 3.41 11.90
N VAL A 83 1.89 3.73 10.62
CA VAL A 83 1.86 2.79 9.51
C VAL A 83 3.24 2.21 9.20
N VAL A 84 4.30 2.92 9.62
CA VAL A 84 5.69 2.54 9.31
C VAL A 84 6.05 1.11 9.74
N PRO A 85 5.68 0.61 10.93
CA PRO A 85 6.00 -0.76 11.31
C PRO A 85 5.43 -1.80 10.34
N ALA A 86 4.21 -1.57 9.83
CA ALA A 86 3.61 -2.45 8.84
C ALA A 86 4.39 -2.45 7.52
N LEU A 87 4.80 -1.26 7.06
CA LEU A 87 5.61 -1.14 5.85
C LEU A 87 6.97 -1.81 6.02
N MET A 88 7.61 -1.65 7.18
CA MET A 88 8.89 -2.30 7.47
C MET A 88 8.77 -3.82 7.47
N ARG A 89 7.62 -4.36 7.86
CA ARG A 89 7.39 -5.79 7.79
C ARG A 89 7.41 -6.30 6.35
N LEU A 90 6.91 -5.52 5.39
CA LEU A 90 7.00 -5.87 3.96
C LEU A 90 8.44 -5.77 3.46
N VAL A 91 9.13 -4.69 3.82
CA VAL A 91 10.49 -4.42 3.31
C VAL A 91 11.50 -5.39 3.89
N ALA A 92 11.43 -5.69 5.17
CA ALA A 92 12.42 -6.49 5.89
C ALA A 92 11.97 -7.93 6.17
N GLY A 93 10.69 -8.22 5.99
CA GLY A 93 10.14 -9.55 6.24
C GLY A 93 10.26 -10.47 5.03
N ASP A 94 9.57 -11.60 5.10
CA ASP A 94 9.65 -12.63 4.09
C ASP A 94 8.26 -13.05 3.58
N LEU A 95 7.34 -12.08 3.52
CA LEU A 95 5.99 -12.33 3.03
C LEU A 95 6.01 -12.52 1.51
N PRO A 96 5.11 -13.36 0.97
CA PRO A 96 5.00 -13.51 -0.48
C PRO A 96 4.49 -12.22 -1.14
N SER A 97 4.80 -12.04 -2.41
CA SER A 97 4.25 -10.95 -3.20
C SER A 97 2.73 -10.96 -3.14
N GLY A 98 2.11 -9.78 -3.13
CA GLY A 98 0.66 -9.67 -3.09
C GLY A 98 0.19 -8.31 -2.62
N ARG A 99 -1.11 -8.23 -2.39
CA ARG A 99 -1.75 -7.03 -1.88
C ARG A 99 -2.03 -7.20 -0.39
N TYR A 100 -1.65 -6.21 0.38
CA TYR A 100 -1.81 -6.23 1.84
C TYR A 100 -2.43 -4.92 2.32
N ARG A 101 -3.24 -5.00 3.37
CA ARG A 101 -3.66 -3.82 4.12
C ARG A 101 -2.72 -3.67 5.32
N ALA A 102 -2.27 -2.44 5.58
CA ALA A 102 -1.37 -2.19 6.69
C ALA A 102 -1.94 -2.67 8.03
N ALA A 103 -3.26 -2.55 8.20
CA ALA A 103 -3.94 -3.01 9.43
C ALA A 103 -3.75 -4.51 9.67
N ASP A 104 -3.60 -5.30 8.60
CA ASP A 104 -3.41 -6.75 8.69
C ASP A 104 -1.94 -7.13 8.92
N LEU A 105 -1.03 -6.15 8.86
CA LEU A 105 0.40 -6.33 9.04
C LEU A 105 0.85 -5.81 10.40
N ALA A 106 0.01 -5.94 11.42
CA ALA A 106 0.36 -5.51 12.76
C ALA A 106 1.75 -6.07 13.14
N PRO A 107 2.61 -5.27 13.80
CA PRO A 107 3.92 -5.75 14.19
C PRO A 107 3.79 -6.99 15.06
N ALA A 108 4.73 -7.92 14.86
CA ALA A 108 4.77 -9.10 15.70
C ALA A 108 4.90 -8.67 17.17
N PRO A 109 4.23 -9.37 18.09
CA PRO A 109 4.42 -9.08 19.53
C PRO A 109 5.90 -9.16 19.87
N ALA A 110 6.33 -8.20 20.67
CA ALA A 110 7.73 -8.14 21.07
C ALA A 110 8.13 -9.40 21.84
#